data_5d82401ec4c0489143106862c5942f9f
#
_entry.id   5d82401ec4c0489143106862c5942f9f
#
_cell.length_a   1.000
_cell.length_b   1.000
_cell.length_c   1.000
_cell.angle_alpha   90.00
_cell.angle_beta   90.00
_cell.angle_gamma   90.00
#
_symmetry.space_group_name_H-M   'P 1'
#
loop_
_entity.id
_entity.type
_entity.pdbx_description
1 polymer ?
#
loop_
_entity_poly.entity_id
_entity_poly.type
_entity_poly.pdbx_seq_one_letter_code
_entity_poly.pdbx_strand_id
1 'polypeptide(L)'
;IGTTDVFGEFYISSDAQAFTPNVNRVAYLADEQMVVISDGEIDLSDVSFSERTDAVQKCPDKGSFGSFLEKEIFEQPEAISNTINGRLTDTEVKLGGISLDFRVKRVLFLGCGTAYYAGLLGKYYMENIAGIPASAEIASEYKYKNNPTEEGTLVVAISQSGETIDTLEAIKEAQSKHLKTIAITNGVSSSIARQVDEGIYQRIGQEVSVASTKAFTSQAVISLMLSILIGRQNSMTSVVASKHISNIKKLPSLVSKVLERSENVGAQAKKFLSLSAVDFLGRQQLYPIALESSLKLKELAYVNSNAYPSGEIKHGPLAMIDEKRGV
;
A
#
# COMPACT_ATOMS: atom_id res chain seq x y z
N ILE A 1 -15.12 9.12 16.67
CA ILE A 1 -15.89 8.69 17.85
C ILE A 1 -16.90 7.64 17.36
N GLY A 2 -17.01 6.53 18.09
CA GLY A 2 -18.00 5.49 17.83
C GLY A 2 -18.99 5.37 18.99
N THR A 3 -20.23 4.94 18.71
CA THR A 3 -21.23 4.64 19.73
C THR A 3 -21.93 3.33 19.41
N THR A 4 -22.43 2.67 20.45
CA THR A 4 -23.27 1.48 20.38
C THR A 4 -24.74 1.85 20.59
N ASP A 5 -25.65 0.86 20.59
CA ASP A 5 -27.03 1.03 21.00
C ASP A 5 -27.19 1.15 22.54
N VAL A 6 -26.09 0.96 23.30
CA VAL A 6 -26.10 1.12 24.74
C VAL A 6 -25.90 2.59 25.10
N PHE A 7 -26.84 3.13 25.85
CA PHE A 7 -26.79 4.53 26.29
C PHE A 7 -25.53 4.83 27.10
N GLY A 8 -24.83 5.89 26.74
CA GLY A 8 -23.64 6.35 27.45
C GLY A 8 -22.35 5.63 27.11
N GLU A 9 -22.34 4.67 26.15
CA GLU A 9 -21.11 4.05 25.68
C GLU A 9 -20.55 4.76 24.47
N PHE A 10 -19.33 5.31 24.63
CA PHE A 10 -18.58 5.98 23.55
C PHE A 10 -17.20 5.38 23.41
N TYR A 11 -16.75 5.27 22.20
CA TYR A 11 -15.42 4.77 21.81
C TYR A 11 -14.68 5.85 21.04
N ILE A 12 -13.40 6.07 21.37
CA ILE A 12 -12.55 7.06 20.71
C ILE A 12 -11.34 6.32 20.14
N SER A 13 -11.06 6.54 18.88
CA SER A 13 -9.88 6.00 18.21
C SER A 13 -9.48 6.91 17.06
N SER A 14 -8.19 6.91 16.70
CA SER A 14 -7.68 7.50 15.46
C SER A 14 -8.04 6.69 14.22
N ASP A 15 -8.42 5.40 14.38
CA ASP A 15 -8.82 4.51 13.31
C ASP A 15 -10.16 3.82 13.67
N ALA A 16 -11.16 3.98 12.80
CA ALA A 16 -12.47 3.36 12.98
C ALA A 16 -12.42 1.82 12.95
N GLN A 17 -11.38 1.23 12.37
CA GLN A 17 -11.18 -0.22 12.39
C GLN A 17 -10.89 -0.77 13.79
N ALA A 18 -10.41 0.06 14.71
CA ALA A 18 -10.19 -0.31 16.11
C ALA A 18 -11.48 -0.49 16.91
N PHE A 19 -12.60 -0.03 16.39
CA PHE A 19 -13.88 -0.15 17.09
C PHE A 19 -14.38 -1.60 17.09
N THR A 20 -14.98 -1.98 18.23
CA THR A 20 -15.60 -3.30 18.38
C THR A 20 -16.74 -3.50 17.37
N PRO A 21 -17.12 -4.75 17.08
CA PRO A 21 -18.26 -5.06 16.22
C PRO A 21 -19.60 -4.40 16.67
N ASN A 22 -19.72 -4.06 17.94
CA ASN A 22 -20.93 -3.48 18.50
C ASN A 22 -21.08 -1.98 18.21
N VAL A 23 -20.02 -1.31 17.78
CA VAL A 23 -20.09 0.09 17.35
C VAL A 23 -20.78 0.16 16.00
N ASN A 24 -21.97 0.69 15.95
CA ASN A 24 -22.82 0.76 14.76
C ASN A 24 -22.90 2.17 14.15
N ARG A 25 -22.58 3.20 14.92
CA ARG A 25 -22.58 4.59 14.45
C ARG A 25 -21.24 5.25 14.74
N VAL A 26 -20.76 6.04 13.79
CA VAL A 26 -19.48 6.75 13.89
C VAL A 26 -19.63 8.22 13.50
N ALA A 27 -18.84 9.05 14.15
CA ALA A 27 -18.66 10.46 13.80
C ALA A 27 -17.17 10.73 13.62
N TYR A 28 -16.81 11.35 12.51
CA TYR A 28 -15.46 11.80 12.23
C TYR A 28 -15.35 13.28 12.58
N LEU A 29 -14.39 13.63 13.42
CA LEU A 29 -14.14 15.02 13.78
C LEU A 29 -13.34 15.70 12.67
N ALA A 30 -13.72 16.94 12.37
CA ALA A 30 -12.93 17.82 11.50
C ALA A 30 -11.72 18.39 12.27
N ASP A 31 -10.76 18.95 11.54
CA ASP A 31 -9.64 19.68 12.17
C ASP A 31 -10.19 20.81 13.04
N GLU A 32 -9.60 21.00 14.23
CA GLU A 32 -10.00 21.98 15.24
C GLU A 32 -11.39 21.75 15.90
N GLN A 33 -12.10 20.70 15.52
CA GLN A 33 -13.38 20.34 16.13
C GLN A 33 -13.16 19.69 17.51
N MET A 34 -13.90 20.16 18.50
CA MET A 34 -13.86 19.65 19.87
C MET A 34 -15.20 19.04 20.25
N VAL A 35 -15.15 17.94 20.95
CA VAL A 35 -16.33 17.25 21.49
C VAL A 35 -16.11 17.01 22.98
N VAL A 36 -17.13 17.27 23.77
CA VAL A 36 -17.14 17.03 25.23
C VAL A 36 -18.02 15.81 25.51
N ILE A 37 -17.46 14.85 26.23
CA ILE A 37 -18.17 13.68 26.75
C ILE A 37 -18.15 13.78 28.27
N SER A 38 -19.31 13.89 28.91
CA SER A 38 -19.46 13.90 30.36
C SER A 38 -20.72 13.18 30.78
N ASP A 39 -20.64 12.43 31.90
CA ASP A 39 -21.77 11.75 32.54
C ASP A 39 -22.60 10.84 31.58
N GLY A 40 -21.92 10.22 30.58
CA GLY A 40 -22.56 9.35 29.61
C GLY A 40 -23.34 10.10 28.52
N GLU A 41 -23.17 11.41 28.44
CA GLU A 41 -23.71 12.24 27.36
C GLU A 41 -22.59 12.85 26.52
N ILE A 42 -22.87 13.07 25.26
CA ILE A 42 -21.97 13.73 24.31
C ILE A 42 -22.62 15.01 23.80
N ASP A 43 -21.88 16.12 23.88
CA ASP A 43 -22.30 17.35 23.23
C ASP A 43 -22.10 17.24 21.72
N LEU A 44 -23.19 17.16 20.99
CA LEU A 44 -23.25 16.96 19.54
C LEU A 44 -23.59 18.23 18.78
N SER A 45 -23.49 19.40 19.38
CA SER A 45 -23.91 20.65 18.74
C SER A 45 -23.36 20.85 17.33
N ASP A 46 -22.18 20.25 17.05
CA ASP A 46 -21.48 20.37 15.75
C ASP A 46 -21.04 19.02 15.15
N VAL A 47 -21.54 17.87 15.66
CA VAL A 47 -21.11 16.54 15.21
C VAL A 47 -22.31 15.69 14.85
N SER A 48 -22.29 15.12 13.65
CA SER A 48 -23.31 14.16 13.19
C SER A 48 -22.76 12.75 13.15
N PHE A 49 -23.47 11.80 13.77
CA PHE A 49 -23.20 10.38 13.62
C PHE A 49 -23.83 9.84 12.34
N SER A 50 -23.06 9.06 11.61
CA SER A 50 -23.54 8.24 10.49
C SER A 50 -23.50 6.77 10.85
N GLU A 51 -24.33 5.95 10.18
CA GLU A 51 -24.21 4.51 10.31
C GLU A 51 -22.83 4.05 9.82
N ARG A 52 -22.25 3.11 10.56
CA ARG A 52 -20.96 2.53 10.18
C ARG A 52 -21.16 1.63 8.98
N THR A 53 -20.59 2.04 7.84
CA THR A 53 -20.68 1.32 6.57
C THR A 53 -19.61 0.23 6.42
N ASP A 54 -18.61 0.23 7.29
CA ASP A 54 -17.57 -0.80 7.26
C ASP A 54 -18.19 -2.13 7.70
N ALA A 55 -18.03 -3.15 6.87
CA ALA A 55 -18.42 -4.50 7.27
C ALA A 55 -17.76 -4.80 8.60
N VAL A 56 -18.56 -5.19 9.61
CA VAL A 56 -18.09 -5.62 10.92
C VAL A 56 -17.00 -6.66 10.71
N GLN A 57 -15.74 -6.23 10.80
CA GLN A 57 -14.64 -7.15 10.64
C GLN A 57 -14.61 -8.04 11.90
N LYS A 58 -14.70 -9.36 11.70
CA LYS A 58 -14.50 -10.32 12.79
C LYS A 58 -13.14 -10.05 13.41
N CYS A 59 -13.03 -10.21 14.73
CA CYS A 59 -11.73 -10.16 15.40
C CYS A 59 -10.73 -11.00 14.61
N PRO A 60 -9.54 -10.46 14.28
CA PRO A 60 -8.55 -11.22 13.52
C PRO A 60 -8.20 -12.50 14.30
N ASP A 61 -8.28 -13.62 13.60
CA ASP A 61 -7.91 -14.93 14.13
C ASP A 61 -6.66 -15.43 13.38
N LYS A 62 -5.67 -15.91 14.11
CA LYS A 62 -4.47 -16.51 13.53
C LYS A 62 -4.74 -17.87 12.88
N GLY A 63 -5.83 -18.53 13.27
CA GLY A 63 -6.08 -19.91 12.85
C GLY A 63 -4.98 -20.86 13.34
N SER A 64 -4.47 -21.70 12.45
CA SER A 64 -3.40 -22.68 12.75
C SER A 64 -1.98 -22.09 12.68
N PHE A 65 -1.82 -20.82 12.33
CA PHE A 65 -0.50 -20.18 12.17
C PHE A 65 0.10 -19.74 13.51
N GLY A 66 1.43 -19.77 13.59
CA GLY A 66 2.16 -19.33 14.79
C GLY A 66 2.05 -17.83 15.07
N SER A 67 1.91 -17.02 14.01
CA SER A 67 1.79 -15.57 14.09
C SER A 67 0.85 -15.01 13.02
N PHE A 68 0.38 -13.77 13.20
CA PHE A 68 -0.34 -13.05 12.15
C PHE A 68 0.53 -12.83 10.91
N LEU A 69 1.81 -12.53 11.10
CA LEU A 69 2.75 -12.36 10.00
C LEU A 69 2.83 -13.60 9.11
N GLU A 70 3.00 -14.78 9.72
CA GLU A 70 3.03 -16.04 8.97
C GLU A 70 1.73 -16.26 8.19
N LYS A 71 0.59 -16.07 8.84
CA LYS A 71 -0.72 -16.13 8.20
C LYS A 71 -0.80 -15.21 6.99
N GLU A 72 -0.44 -13.94 7.16
CA GLU A 72 -0.52 -12.91 6.11
C GLU A 72 0.44 -13.17 4.95
N ILE A 73 1.60 -13.79 5.20
CA ILE A 73 2.48 -14.29 4.15
C ILE A 73 1.77 -15.36 3.31
N PHE A 74 1.10 -16.32 3.95
CA PHE A 74 0.39 -17.40 3.26
C PHE A 74 -0.95 -16.95 2.65
N GLU A 75 -1.52 -15.85 3.08
CA GLU A 75 -2.71 -15.22 2.48
C GLU A 75 -2.43 -14.47 1.18
N GLN A 76 -1.19 -14.23 0.79
CA GLN A 76 -0.87 -13.43 -0.40
C GLN A 76 -1.53 -13.94 -1.70
N PRO A 77 -1.63 -15.26 -2.00
CA PRO A 77 -2.34 -15.74 -3.19
C PRO A 77 -3.81 -15.34 -3.19
N GLU A 78 -4.48 -15.43 -2.05
CA GLU A 78 -5.87 -15.01 -1.87
C GLU A 78 -6.01 -13.50 -1.99
N ALA A 79 -5.13 -12.74 -1.35
CA ALA A 79 -5.07 -11.29 -1.42
C ALA A 79 -4.93 -10.80 -2.87
N ILE A 80 -4.06 -11.43 -3.68
CA ILE A 80 -3.93 -11.13 -5.11
C ILE A 80 -5.24 -11.47 -5.84
N SER A 81 -5.83 -12.64 -5.58
CA SER A 81 -7.08 -13.05 -6.20
C SER A 81 -8.21 -12.04 -5.93
N ASN A 82 -8.35 -11.60 -4.68
CA ASN A 82 -9.34 -10.60 -4.29
C ASN A 82 -9.04 -9.23 -4.92
N THR A 83 -7.77 -8.87 -5.00
CA THR A 83 -7.32 -7.61 -5.64
C THR A 83 -7.68 -7.57 -7.13
N ILE A 84 -7.56 -8.67 -7.87
CA ILE A 84 -7.84 -8.70 -9.31
C ILE A 84 -9.30 -9.04 -9.65
N ASN A 85 -10.06 -9.56 -8.68
CA ASN A 85 -11.43 -10.02 -8.91
C ASN A 85 -12.35 -8.89 -9.41
N GLY A 86 -13.02 -9.12 -10.54
CA GLY A 86 -13.91 -8.16 -11.18
C GLY A 86 -13.21 -6.98 -11.87
N ARG A 87 -11.86 -6.97 -11.92
CA ARG A 87 -11.07 -5.89 -12.50
C ARG A 87 -10.40 -6.21 -13.83
N LEU A 88 -10.38 -7.46 -14.22
CA LEU A 88 -9.71 -7.93 -15.43
C LEU A 88 -10.70 -8.63 -16.38
N THR A 89 -10.82 -8.11 -17.58
CA THR A 89 -11.37 -8.86 -18.73
C THR A 89 -10.24 -9.61 -19.45
N ASP A 90 -10.41 -9.99 -20.68
CA ASP A 90 -9.31 -10.58 -21.49
C ASP A 90 -8.43 -9.52 -22.15
N THR A 91 -8.95 -8.30 -22.33
CA THR A 91 -8.28 -7.23 -23.07
C THR A 91 -8.17 -5.91 -22.31
N GLU A 92 -8.88 -5.76 -21.18
CA GLU A 92 -9.00 -4.50 -20.46
C GLU A 92 -8.86 -4.67 -18.96
N VAL A 93 -8.34 -3.63 -18.33
CA VAL A 93 -8.35 -3.42 -16.88
C VAL A 93 -9.45 -2.44 -16.53
N LYS A 94 -10.28 -2.77 -15.54
CA LYS A 94 -11.34 -1.93 -14.99
C LYS A 94 -11.09 -1.70 -13.51
N LEU A 95 -10.55 -0.56 -13.17
CA LEU A 95 -10.37 -0.12 -11.79
C LEU A 95 -11.60 0.71 -11.40
N GLY A 96 -12.64 0.03 -10.92
CA GLY A 96 -13.83 0.73 -10.42
C GLY A 96 -13.45 1.69 -9.29
N GLY A 97 -14.03 2.88 -9.29
CA GLY A 97 -13.71 3.95 -8.34
C GLY A 97 -12.76 5.00 -8.90
N ILE A 98 -12.23 4.81 -10.12
CA ILE A 98 -11.50 5.86 -10.83
C ILE A 98 -12.05 6.05 -12.24
N SER A 99 -12.18 7.31 -12.65
CA SER A 99 -12.43 7.74 -14.02
C SER A 99 -11.28 8.67 -14.41
N LEU A 100 -10.48 8.27 -15.36
CA LEU A 100 -9.41 9.12 -15.86
C LEU A 100 -9.95 9.98 -17.01
N ASP A 101 -10.66 11.05 -16.66
CA ASP A 101 -11.33 11.95 -17.64
C ASP A 101 -10.36 12.86 -18.38
N PHE A 102 -9.07 12.75 -18.08
CA PHE A 102 -8.00 13.50 -18.72
C PHE A 102 -6.89 12.56 -19.19
N ARG A 103 -6.10 13.04 -20.13
CA ARG A 103 -4.94 12.30 -20.60
C ARG A 103 -3.81 12.41 -19.57
N VAL A 104 -3.45 11.30 -18.95
CA VAL A 104 -2.32 11.23 -18.04
C VAL A 104 -1.02 11.33 -18.84
N LYS A 105 -0.22 12.36 -18.54
CA LYS A 105 1.11 12.61 -19.16
C LYS A 105 2.25 12.18 -18.23
N ARG A 106 2.02 12.20 -16.92
CA ARG A 106 2.99 11.86 -15.88
C ARG A 106 2.28 11.24 -14.68
N VAL A 107 2.96 10.38 -13.96
CA VAL A 107 2.47 9.82 -12.69
C VAL A 107 3.47 10.11 -11.58
N LEU A 108 2.95 10.60 -10.44
CA LEU A 108 3.70 10.77 -9.19
C LEU A 108 3.13 9.84 -8.12
N PHE A 109 3.91 8.89 -7.66
CA PHE A 109 3.56 8.05 -6.52
C PHE A 109 4.02 8.69 -5.22
N LEU A 110 3.15 8.71 -4.20
CA LEU A 110 3.44 9.19 -2.84
C LEU A 110 3.16 8.07 -1.82
N GLY A 111 4.07 7.86 -0.90
CA GLY A 111 3.90 6.88 0.18
C GLY A 111 5.03 6.93 1.19
N CYS A 112 4.89 6.18 2.29
CA CYS A 112 5.91 6.02 3.33
C CYS A 112 6.29 4.54 3.47
N GLY A 113 7.56 4.24 3.74
CA GLY A 113 8.04 2.87 3.98
C GLY A 113 7.68 1.90 2.85
N THR A 114 7.03 0.79 3.19
CA THR A 114 6.55 -0.23 2.25
C THR A 114 5.69 0.35 1.12
N ALA A 115 4.81 1.31 1.44
CA ALA A 115 3.97 1.98 0.44
C ALA A 115 4.79 2.82 -0.56
N TYR A 116 5.85 3.48 -0.10
CA TYR A 116 6.80 4.16 -0.98
C TYR A 116 7.51 3.18 -1.92
N TYR A 117 7.94 2.01 -1.41
CA TYR A 117 8.59 1.00 -2.26
C TYR A 117 7.62 0.38 -3.27
N ALA A 118 6.34 0.22 -2.90
CA ALA A 118 5.30 -0.16 -3.86
C ALA A 118 5.11 0.93 -4.93
N GLY A 119 5.14 2.19 -4.56
CA GLY A 119 5.10 3.33 -5.49
C GLY A 119 6.32 3.39 -6.41
N LEU A 120 7.52 3.11 -5.87
CA LEU A 120 8.74 3.04 -6.66
C LEU A 120 8.69 1.88 -7.67
N LEU A 121 8.09 0.75 -7.31
CA LEU A 121 7.82 -0.34 -8.25
C LEU A 121 6.78 0.09 -9.31
N GLY A 122 5.73 0.80 -8.88
CA GLY A 122 4.73 1.41 -9.76
C GLY A 122 5.34 2.37 -10.79
N LYS A 123 6.34 3.17 -10.38
CA LYS A 123 7.13 4.01 -11.30
C LYS A 123 7.73 3.18 -12.44
N TYR A 124 8.40 2.07 -12.12
CA TYR A 124 8.97 1.20 -13.16
C TYR A 124 7.91 0.60 -14.08
N TYR A 125 6.73 0.27 -13.55
CA TYR A 125 5.63 -0.21 -14.38
C TYR A 125 5.09 0.88 -15.31
N MET A 126 4.93 2.11 -14.84
CA MET A 126 4.49 3.23 -15.67
C MET A 126 5.48 3.48 -16.83
N GLU A 127 6.77 3.53 -16.52
CA GLU A 127 7.80 3.78 -17.53
C GLU A 127 7.94 2.62 -18.54
N ASN A 128 7.99 1.37 -18.05
CA ASN A 128 8.30 0.22 -18.92
C ASN A 128 7.07 -0.35 -19.63
N ILE A 129 5.87 -0.19 -19.09
CA ILE A 129 4.64 -0.80 -19.60
C ILE A 129 3.73 0.26 -20.23
N ALA A 130 3.47 1.37 -19.53
CA ALA A 130 2.61 2.43 -20.06
C ALA A 130 3.35 3.40 -20.99
N GLY A 131 4.68 3.48 -20.90
CA GLY A 131 5.50 4.46 -21.64
C GLY A 131 5.28 5.90 -21.15
N ILE A 132 4.91 6.07 -19.88
CA ILE A 132 4.60 7.36 -19.25
C ILE A 132 5.69 7.69 -18.23
N PRO A 133 6.26 8.91 -18.25
CA PRO A 133 7.19 9.37 -17.22
C PRO A 133 6.56 9.24 -15.83
N ALA A 134 7.32 8.69 -14.88
CA ALA A 134 6.83 8.55 -13.52
C ALA A 134 7.93 8.81 -12.49
N SER A 135 7.53 9.22 -11.31
CA SER A 135 8.39 9.37 -10.13
C SER A 135 7.70 8.77 -8.91
N ALA A 136 8.50 8.42 -7.91
CA ALA A 136 7.99 8.06 -6.59
C ALA A 136 8.73 8.90 -5.56
N GLU A 137 8.01 9.43 -4.58
CA GLU A 137 8.54 10.29 -3.54
C GLU A 137 8.06 9.85 -2.17
N ILE A 138 8.90 10.06 -1.17
CA ILE A 138 8.57 9.82 0.23
C ILE A 138 7.58 10.91 0.66
N ALA A 139 6.40 10.51 1.09
CA ALA A 139 5.32 11.43 1.40
C ALA A 139 5.67 12.38 2.55
N SER A 140 6.41 11.93 3.56
CA SER A 140 6.88 12.77 4.68
C SER A 140 7.79 13.92 4.26
N GLU A 141 8.45 13.82 3.10
CA GLU A 141 9.34 14.85 2.56
C GLU A 141 8.64 15.76 1.53
N TYR A 142 7.56 15.25 0.90
CA TYR A 142 6.91 15.93 -0.22
C TYR A 142 6.37 17.31 0.15
N LYS A 143 5.76 17.44 1.33
CA LYS A 143 5.17 18.69 1.83
C LYS A 143 6.21 19.82 2.01
N TYR A 144 7.46 19.48 2.34
CA TYR A 144 8.46 20.45 2.77
C TYR A 144 9.35 20.98 1.66
N LYS A 145 9.16 20.53 0.44
CA LYS A 145 9.93 20.98 -0.70
C LYS A 145 9.10 21.76 -1.71
N ASN A 146 9.77 22.58 -2.51
CA ASN A 146 9.11 23.16 -3.67
C ASN A 146 8.92 22.10 -4.75
N ASN A 147 7.67 21.73 -5.01
CA ASN A 147 7.30 20.73 -5.99
C ASN A 147 6.80 21.42 -7.27
N PRO A 148 7.62 21.55 -8.32
CA PRO A 148 7.13 22.00 -9.61
C PRO A 148 6.03 21.07 -10.12
N THR A 149 4.95 21.66 -10.62
CA THR A 149 3.82 20.90 -11.17
C THR A 149 3.89 20.90 -12.69
N GLU A 150 3.46 19.80 -13.29
CA GLU A 150 3.33 19.63 -14.73
C GLU A 150 1.88 19.24 -15.05
N GLU A 151 1.29 19.93 -16.02
CA GLU A 151 -0.08 19.64 -16.44
C GLU A 151 -0.22 18.21 -16.94
N GLY A 152 -1.29 17.53 -16.53
CA GLY A 152 -1.52 16.11 -16.83
C GLY A 152 -0.81 15.16 -15.89
N THR A 153 -0.29 15.66 -14.75
CA THR A 153 0.24 14.81 -13.67
C THR A 153 -0.91 14.20 -12.87
N LEU A 154 -0.90 12.87 -12.74
CA LEU A 154 -1.74 12.10 -11.81
C LEU A 154 -0.92 11.78 -10.57
N VAL A 155 -1.41 12.16 -9.39
CA VAL A 155 -0.82 11.78 -8.10
C VAL A 155 -1.49 10.51 -7.60
N VAL A 156 -0.70 9.50 -7.28
CA VAL A 156 -1.15 8.20 -6.75
C VAL A 156 -0.60 8.04 -5.33
N ALA A 157 -1.44 8.29 -4.34
CA ALA A 157 -1.10 8.09 -2.95
C ALA A 157 -1.30 6.62 -2.55
N ILE A 158 -0.33 6.04 -1.86
CA ILE A 158 -0.38 4.64 -1.41
C ILE A 158 -0.31 4.60 0.11
N SER A 159 -1.30 3.96 0.74
CA SER A 159 -1.33 3.72 2.18
C SER A 159 -2.25 2.54 2.48
N GLN A 160 -1.76 1.50 3.17
CA GLN A 160 -2.56 0.34 3.51
C GLN A 160 -3.73 0.72 4.42
N SER A 161 -3.46 1.40 5.54
CA SER A 161 -4.50 1.84 6.48
C SER A 161 -5.35 2.98 5.93
N GLY A 162 -4.75 3.85 5.10
CA GLY A 162 -5.34 5.10 4.68
C GLY A 162 -5.35 6.19 5.77
N GLU A 163 -4.63 5.97 6.89
CA GLU A 163 -4.55 6.88 8.03
C GLU A 163 -3.14 7.46 8.24
N THR A 164 -2.21 7.21 7.32
CA THR A 164 -0.83 7.74 7.40
C THR A 164 -0.85 9.25 7.23
N ILE A 165 -0.58 9.97 8.31
CA ILE A 165 -0.68 11.44 8.35
C ILE A 165 0.23 12.12 7.32
N ASP A 166 1.47 11.66 7.16
CA ASP A 166 2.40 12.23 6.19
C ASP A 166 1.88 12.08 4.76
N THR A 167 1.24 10.96 4.44
CA THR A 167 0.64 10.72 3.12
C THR A 167 -0.59 11.61 2.92
N LEU A 168 -1.40 11.80 3.96
CA LEU A 168 -2.56 12.70 3.93
C LEU A 168 -2.13 14.16 3.67
N GLU A 169 -1.10 14.63 4.37
CA GLU A 169 -0.57 15.97 4.18
C GLU A 169 0.06 16.17 2.79
N ALA A 170 0.74 15.13 2.27
CA ALA A 170 1.27 15.18 0.91
C ALA A 170 0.16 15.24 -0.15
N ILE A 171 -1.00 14.60 0.08
CA ILE A 171 -2.18 14.70 -0.78
C ILE A 171 -2.73 16.14 -0.74
N LYS A 172 -2.92 16.72 0.44
CA LYS A 172 -3.38 18.11 0.60
C LYS A 172 -2.47 19.09 -0.14
N GLU A 173 -1.15 18.90 -0.03
CA GLU A 173 -0.16 19.72 -0.75
C GLU A 173 -0.29 19.56 -2.28
N ALA A 174 -0.49 18.34 -2.78
CA ALA A 174 -0.70 18.11 -4.21
C ALA A 174 -2.01 18.75 -4.71
N GLN A 175 -3.09 18.64 -3.93
CA GLN A 175 -4.38 19.26 -4.24
C GLN A 175 -4.34 20.79 -4.20
N SER A 176 -3.56 21.38 -3.30
CA SER A 176 -3.37 22.84 -3.27
C SER A 176 -2.75 23.38 -4.56
N LYS A 177 -2.06 22.50 -5.30
CA LYS A 177 -1.47 22.77 -6.62
C LYS A 177 -2.36 22.31 -7.78
N HIS A 178 -3.63 22.00 -7.50
CA HIS A 178 -4.62 21.56 -8.50
C HIS A 178 -4.26 20.27 -9.24
N LEU A 179 -3.45 19.40 -8.62
CA LEU A 179 -3.16 18.09 -9.18
C LEU A 179 -4.30 17.11 -8.87
N LYS A 180 -4.65 16.28 -9.86
CA LYS A 180 -5.60 15.18 -9.66
C LYS A 180 -4.97 14.10 -8.78
N THR A 181 -5.72 13.67 -7.77
CA THR A 181 -5.25 12.73 -6.76
C THR A 181 -6.09 11.46 -6.74
N ILE A 182 -5.45 10.31 -6.72
CA ILE A 182 -6.09 9.03 -6.44
C ILE A 182 -5.36 8.32 -5.31
N ALA A 183 -6.04 7.42 -4.59
CA ALA A 183 -5.40 6.59 -3.57
C ALA A 183 -5.50 5.10 -3.87
N ILE A 184 -4.47 4.36 -3.47
CA ILE A 184 -4.48 2.91 -3.32
C ILE A 184 -4.49 2.63 -1.82
N THR A 185 -5.63 2.19 -1.28
CA THR A 185 -5.80 1.94 0.16
C THR A 185 -6.64 0.69 0.41
N ASN A 186 -6.54 0.13 1.61
CA ASN A 186 -7.40 -0.97 2.04
C ASN A 186 -8.59 -0.48 2.89
N GLY A 187 -8.43 0.64 3.59
CA GLY A 187 -9.48 1.26 4.40
C GLY A 187 -10.47 2.06 3.55
N VAL A 188 -11.71 1.57 3.42
CA VAL A 188 -12.75 2.20 2.58
C VAL A 188 -13.18 3.56 3.11
N SER A 189 -13.27 3.70 4.44
CA SER A 189 -13.71 4.93 5.12
C SER A 189 -12.54 5.73 5.71
N SER A 190 -11.32 5.43 5.29
CA SER A 190 -10.12 6.08 5.84
C SER A 190 -10.02 7.56 5.47
N SER A 191 -9.21 8.30 6.24
CA SER A 191 -8.97 9.73 6.02
C SER A 191 -8.45 10.02 4.62
N ILE A 192 -7.52 9.20 4.13
CA ILE A 192 -6.98 9.32 2.76
C ILE A 192 -8.06 9.02 1.72
N ALA A 193 -8.89 7.97 1.93
CA ALA A 193 -9.97 7.64 1.01
C ALA A 193 -11.01 8.75 0.88
N ARG A 194 -11.25 9.52 1.95
CA ARG A 194 -12.15 10.69 1.93
C ARG A 194 -11.51 11.95 1.35
N GLN A 195 -10.18 12.05 1.42
CA GLN A 195 -9.45 13.24 0.99
C GLN A 195 -9.20 13.27 -0.51
N VAL A 196 -8.90 12.12 -1.13
CA VAL A 196 -8.56 12.06 -2.56
C VAL A 196 -9.79 12.23 -3.44
N ASP A 197 -9.56 12.61 -4.70
CA ASP A 197 -10.66 12.70 -5.68
C ASP A 197 -11.29 11.34 -5.98
N GLU A 198 -10.48 10.28 -6.05
CA GLU A 198 -10.93 8.94 -6.42
C GLU A 198 -10.06 7.87 -5.74
N GLY A 199 -10.54 6.64 -5.59
CA GLY A 199 -9.83 5.60 -4.85
C GLY A 199 -9.91 4.20 -5.45
N ILE A 200 -8.86 3.42 -5.21
CA ILE A 200 -8.77 2.01 -5.55
C ILE A 200 -8.53 1.22 -4.26
N TYR A 201 -9.46 0.35 -3.91
CA TYR A 201 -9.36 -0.45 -2.69
C TYR A 201 -8.65 -1.78 -2.94
N GLN A 202 -7.76 -2.18 -2.02
CA GLN A 202 -6.95 -3.39 -2.15
C GLN A 202 -7.77 -4.67 -2.00
N ARG A 203 -8.77 -4.70 -1.12
CA ARG A 203 -9.65 -5.85 -0.84
C ARG A 203 -8.94 -7.07 -0.28
N ILE A 204 -7.94 -6.85 0.57
CA ILE A 204 -7.08 -7.91 1.13
C ILE A 204 -7.47 -8.36 2.55
N GLY A 205 -8.60 -7.88 3.06
CA GLY A 205 -8.95 -8.06 4.48
C GLY A 205 -8.02 -7.28 5.41
N GLN A 206 -8.08 -7.59 6.70
CA GLN A 206 -7.17 -6.96 7.67
C GLN A 206 -5.73 -7.46 7.52
N GLU A 207 -4.78 -6.55 7.67
CA GLU A 207 -3.36 -6.83 7.89
C GLU A 207 -3.02 -6.32 9.29
N VAL A 208 -2.73 -7.23 10.21
CA VAL A 208 -2.59 -6.99 11.66
C VAL A 208 -1.13 -6.94 12.08
N SER A 209 -0.28 -7.71 11.39
CA SER A 209 1.15 -7.71 11.68
C SER A 209 1.78 -6.34 11.46
N VAL A 210 2.78 -6.03 12.28
CA VAL A 210 3.51 -4.75 12.17
C VAL A 210 4.18 -4.61 10.80
N ALA A 211 4.75 -5.72 10.30
CA ALA A 211 5.38 -5.73 8.99
C ALA A 211 4.36 -6.04 7.89
N SER A 212 4.19 -5.11 6.97
CA SER A 212 3.32 -5.28 5.81
C SER A 212 3.85 -6.35 4.85
N THR A 213 2.98 -7.22 4.37
CA THR A 213 3.29 -8.30 3.42
C THR A 213 2.29 -8.35 2.27
N LYS A 214 1.07 -8.82 2.53
CA LYS A 214 0.00 -8.93 1.52
C LYS A 214 -0.44 -7.57 0.98
N ALA A 215 -0.34 -6.50 1.78
CA ALA A 215 -0.64 -5.15 1.30
C ALA A 215 0.37 -4.68 0.25
N PHE A 216 1.68 -4.87 0.49
CA PHE A 216 2.71 -4.56 -0.52
C PHE A 216 2.44 -5.28 -1.84
N THR A 217 2.17 -6.58 -1.79
CA THR A 217 1.90 -7.39 -2.98
C THR A 217 0.66 -6.89 -3.73
N SER A 218 -0.42 -6.57 -3.01
CA SER A 218 -1.64 -5.99 -3.60
C SER A 218 -1.39 -4.62 -4.22
N GLN A 219 -0.66 -3.73 -3.54
CA GLN A 219 -0.29 -2.40 -4.05
C GLN A 219 0.53 -2.49 -5.33
N ALA A 220 1.47 -3.43 -5.39
CA ALA A 220 2.25 -3.71 -6.60
C ALA A 220 1.36 -4.20 -7.76
N VAL A 221 0.42 -5.10 -7.49
CA VAL A 221 -0.53 -5.61 -8.50
C VAL A 221 -1.47 -4.50 -8.98
N ILE A 222 -1.98 -3.65 -8.09
CA ILE A 222 -2.82 -2.50 -8.48
C ILE A 222 -2.02 -1.51 -9.33
N SER A 223 -0.78 -1.20 -8.94
CA SER A 223 0.09 -0.31 -9.70
C SER A 223 0.40 -0.86 -11.11
N LEU A 224 0.55 -2.18 -11.23
CA LEU A 224 0.69 -2.87 -12.51
C LEU A 224 -0.60 -2.77 -13.35
N MET A 225 -1.77 -3.00 -12.75
CA MET A 225 -3.06 -2.83 -13.44
C MET A 225 -3.28 -1.38 -13.87
N LEU A 226 -2.95 -0.41 -13.02
CA LEU A 226 -3.04 1.02 -13.34
C LEU A 226 -2.13 1.39 -14.52
N SER A 227 -0.92 0.80 -14.60
CA SER A 227 -0.03 1.04 -15.74
C SER A 227 -0.60 0.51 -17.06
N ILE A 228 -1.31 -0.61 -17.03
CA ILE A 228 -2.00 -1.12 -18.22
C ILE A 228 -3.17 -0.21 -18.60
N LEU A 229 -3.98 0.23 -17.63
CA LEU A 229 -5.10 1.13 -17.87
C LEU A 229 -4.62 2.45 -18.52
N ILE A 230 -3.62 3.10 -17.95
CA ILE A 230 -3.03 4.35 -18.49
C ILE A 230 -2.34 4.09 -19.84
N GLY A 231 -1.63 2.98 -19.97
CA GLY A 231 -1.01 2.59 -21.24
C GLY A 231 -2.03 2.44 -22.38
N ARG A 232 -3.22 1.90 -22.08
CA ARG A 232 -4.33 1.79 -23.04
C ARG A 232 -4.92 3.13 -23.47
N GLN A 233 -4.88 4.13 -22.62
CA GLN A 233 -5.25 5.51 -23.00
C GLN A 233 -4.23 6.16 -23.96
N ASN A 234 -3.00 5.67 -24.00
CA ASN A 234 -1.91 6.25 -24.76
C ASN A 234 -1.59 5.45 -26.02
N SER A 235 -0.69 4.51 -25.94
CA SER A 235 -0.17 3.80 -27.14
C SER A 235 -0.23 2.28 -27.06
N MET A 236 -0.60 1.72 -25.91
CA MET A 236 -0.64 0.27 -25.75
C MET A 236 -1.78 -0.37 -26.56
N THR A 237 -1.46 -1.34 -27.39
CA THR A 237 -2.47 -2.11 -28.13
C THR A 237 -3.22 -3.10 -27.24
N SER A 238 -4.42 -3.53 -27.65
CA SER A 238 -5.18 -4.56 -26.93
C SER A 238 -4.42 -5.88 -26.81
N VAL A 239 -3.65 -6.24 -27.83
CA VAL A 239 -2.84 -7.46 -27.85
C VAL A 239 -1.77 -7.42 -26.75
N VAL A 240 -1.07 -6.30 -26.60
CA VAL A 240 -0.08 -6.13 -25.53
C VAL A 240 -0.73 -6.16 -24.16
N ALA A 241 -1.86 -5.45 -23.99
CA ALA A 241 -2.63 -5.47 -22.74
C ALA A 241 -3.08 -6.88 -22.36
N SER A 242 -3.64 -7.66 -23.31
CA SER A 242 -4.06 -9.05 -23.08
C SER A 242 -2.94 -9.95 -22.57
N LYS A 243 -1.72 -9.76 -23.09
CA LYS A 243 -0.55 -10.52 -22.63
C LYS A 243 -0.23 -10.20 -21.15
N HIS A 244 -0.23 -8.93 -20.77
CA HIS A 244 0.00 -8.53 -19.38
C HIS A 244 -1.13 -9.03 -18.47
N ILE A 245 -2.39 -8.88 -18.87
CA ILE A 245 -3.56 -9.36 -18.13
C ILE A 245 -3.50 -10.86 -17.91
N SER A 246 -3.19 -11.65 -18.95
CA SER A 246 -3.01 -13.09 -18.82
C SER A 246 -1.93 -13.47 -17.81
N ASN A 247 -0.86 -12.70 -17.73
CA ASN A 247 0.21 -12.94 -16.75
C ASN A 247 -0.24 -12.55 -15.33
N ILE A 248 -0.98 -11.45 -15.16
CA ILE A 248 -1.54 -11.06 -13.84
C ILE A 248 -2.47 -12.17 -13.33
N LYS A 249 -3.33 -12.73 -14.16
CA LYS A 249 -4.25 -13.83 -13.79
C LYS A 249 -3.52 -15.07 -13.26
N LYS A 250 -2.23 -15.26 -13.57
CA LYS A 250 -1.41 -16.38 -13.09
C LYS A 250 -0.74 -16.12 -11.75
N LEU A 251 -0.65 -14.86 -11.31
CA LEU A 251 0.09 -14.50 -10.10
C LEU A 251 -0.33 -15.28 -8.84
N PRO A 252 -1.63 -15.49 -8.54
CA PRO A 252 -2.01 -16.25 -7.36
C PRO A 252 -1.36 -17.64 -7.33
N SER A 253 -1.44 -18.39 -8.43
CA SER A 253 -0.86 -19.73 -8.50
C SER A 253 0.68 -19.72 -8.46
N LEU A 254 1.31 -18.69 -9.01
CA LEU A 254 2.77 -18.56 -8.96
C LEU A 254 3.26 -18.26 -7.54
N VAL A 255 2.55 -17.41 -6.82
CA VAL A 255 2.87 -17.11 -5.41
C VAL A 255 2.64 -18.35 -4.54
N SER A 256 1.56 -19.09 -4.73
CA SER A 256 1.35 -20.37 -4.03
C SER A 256 2.54 -21.33 -4.21
N LYS A 257 3.04 -21.48 -5.43
CA LYS A 257 4.21 -22.33 -5.72
C LYS A 257 5.50 -21.83 -5.04
N VAL A 258 5.64 -20.52 -4.84
CA VAL A 258 6.77 -19.96 -4.07
C VAL A 258 6.63 -20.30 -2.60
N LEU A 259 5.42 -20.17 -2.05
CA LEU A 259 5.13 -20.47 -0.64
C LEU A 259 5.31 -21.97 -0.29
N GLU A 260 5.07 -22.88 -1.22
CA GLU A 260 5.37 -24.31 -1.09
C GLU A 260 6.87 -24.60 -0.78
N ARG A 261 7.75 -23.62 -1.06
CA ARG A 261 9.19 -23.71 -0.80
C ARG A 261 9.62 -23.04 0.50
N SER A 262 8.71 -22.62 1.35
CA SER A 262 8.99 -21.87 2.58
C SER A 262 9.95 -22.61 3.52
N GLU A 263 9.84 -23.95 3.65
CA GLU A 263 10.76 -24.76 4.45
C GLU A 263 12.20 -24.68 3.92
N ASN A 264 12.38 -24.71 2.60
CA ASN A 264 13.70 -24.57 1.99
C ASN A 264 14.30 -23.19 2.22
N VAL A 265 13.47 -22.14 2.16
CA VAL A 265 13.88 -20.75 2.48
C VAL A 265 14.31 -20.68 3.96
N GLY A 266 13.53 -21.24 4.87
CA GLY A 266 13.87 -21.32 6.29
C GLY A 266 15.20 -22.04 6.57
N ALA A 267 15.46 -23.13 5.85
CA ALA A 267 16.73 -23.85 5.96
C ALA A 267 17.92 -23.01 5.49
N GLN A 268 17.76 -22.22 4.41
CA GLN A 268 18.80 -21.30 3.95
C GLN A 268 18.99 -20.11 4.91
N ALA A 269 17.90 -19.56 5.45
CA ALA A 269 17.94 -18.44 6.39
C ALA A 269 18.81 -18.74 7.63
N LYS A 270 18.90 -20.00 8.06
CA LYS A 270 19.77 -20.42 9.17
C LYS A 270 21.24 -20.11 8.94
N LYS A 271 21.69 -20.03 7.69
CA LYS A 271 23.09 -19.66 7.35
C LYS A 271 23.40 -18.19 7.63
N PHE A 272 22.36 -17.36 7.74
CA PHE A 272 22.48 -15.93 7.99
C PHE A 272 22.40 -15.55 9.48
N LEU A 273 22.14 -16.50 10.39
CA LEU A 273 21.97 -16.23 11.82
C LEU A 273 23.24 -15.65 12.49
N SER A 274 24.41 -15.92 11.94
CA SER A 274 25.70 -15.43 12.48
C SER A 274 26.11 -14.07 11.89
N LEU A 275 25.36 -13.57 10.93
CA LEU A 275 25.70 -12.31 10.26
C LEU A 275 25.23 -11.11 11.08
N SER A 276 26.07 -10.07 11.12
CA SER A 276 25.73 -8.79 11.76
C SER A 276 25.02 -7.82 10.81
N ALA A 277 25.12 -8.03 9.50
CA ALA A 277 24.48 -7.23 8.49
C ALA A 277 24.19 -8.04 7.22
N VAL A 278 23.18 -7.59 6.46
CA VAL A 278 22.80 -8.19 5.18
C VAL A 278 22.50 -7.10 4.16
N ASP A 279 23.07 -7.21 2.97
CA ASP A 279 22.80 -6.32 1.85
C ASP A 279 21.97 -7.01 0.78
N PHE A 280 20.92 -6.31 0.34
CA PHE A 280 20.05 -6.76 -0.74
C PHE A 280 20.39 -6.02 -2.02
N LEU A 281 20.49 -6.75 -3.13
CA LEU A 281 20.83 -6.16 -4.43
C LEU A 281 19.67 -6.34 -5.41
N GLY A 282 19.30 -5.26 -6.07
CA GLY A 282 18.26 -5.27 -7.10
C GLY A 282 18.62 -4.42 -8.30
N ARG A 283 18.07 -4.74 -9.47
CA ARG A 283 18.23 -3.94 -10.69
C ARG A 283 16.86 -3.59 -11.24
N GLN A 284 16.65 -2.32 -11.64
CA GLN A 284 15.39 -1.81 -12.14
C GLN A 284 14.24 -2.16 -11.17
N GLN A 285 13.16 -2.82 -11.63
CA GLN A 285 12.02 -3.22 -10.78
C GLN A 285 12.39 -4.16 -9.61
N LEU A 286 13.55 -4.78 -9.61
CA LEU A 286 14.02 -5.58 -8.47
C LEU A 286 14.68 -4.72 -7.38
N TYR A 287 15.03 -3.46 -7.66
CA TYR A 287 15.59 -2.58 -6.63
C TYR A 287 14.55 -2.19 -5.56
N PRO A 288 13.32 -1.79 -5.90
CA PRO A 288 12.25 -1.64 -4.89
C PRO A 288 11.99 -2.90 -4.07
N ILE A 289 12.12 -4.09 -4.67
CA ILE A 289 11.98 -5.36 -3.94
C ILE A 289 13.14 -5.55 -2.95
N ALA A 290 14.37 -5.22 -3.35
CA ALA A 290 15.52 -5.25 -2.45
C ALA A 290 15.36 -4.27 -1.26
N LEU A 291 14.83 -3.06 -1.51
CA LEU A 291 14.51 -2.08 -0.46
C LEU A 291 13.46 -2.63 0.52
N GLU A 292 12.39 -3.20 0.02
CA GLU A 292 11.35 -3.81 0.84
C GLU A 292 11.89 -5.01 1.64
N SER A 293 12.71 -5.87 1.03
CA SER A 293 13.35 -6.99 1.72
C SER A 293 14.26 -6.51 2.87
N SER A 294 15.03 -5.46 2.62
CA SER A 294 15.86 -4.83 3.65
C SER A 294 15.00 -4.25 4.79
N LEU A 295 13.89 -3.59 4.47
CA LEU A 295 12.97 -3.08 5.48
C LEU A 295 12.39 -4.22 6.32
N LYS A 296 11.91 -5.29 5.70
CA LYS A 296 11.36 -6.45 6.42
C LYS A 296 12.37 -7.09 7.35
N LEU A 297 13.64 -7.21 6.93
CA LEU A 297 14.68 -7.77 7.80
C LEU A 297 14.95 -6.87 9.02
N LYS A 298 14.94 -5.53 8.83
CA LYS A 298 15.06 -4.58 9.95
C LYS A 298 13.92 -4.71 10.95
N GLU A 299 12.68 -4.73 10.44
CA GLU A 299 11.47 -4.73 11.28
C GLU A 299 11.30 -6.03 12.06
N LEU A 300 11.64 -7.18 11.45
CA LEU A 300 11.30 -8.49 11.99
C LEU A 300 12.45 -9.16 12.72
N ALA A 301 13.69 -8.97 12.27
CA ALA A 301 14.86 -9.63 12.81
C ALA A 301 15.82 -8.66 13.53
N TYR A 302 15.57 -7.36 13.46
CA TYR A 302 16.42 -6.29 14.02
C TYR A 302 17.87 -6.36 13.52
N VAL A 303 18.06 -6.93 12.32
CA VAL A 303 19.37 -7.04 11.67
C VAL A 303 19.61 -5.79 10.83
N ASN A 304 20.82 -5.22 10.94
CA ASN A 304 21.22 -4.12 10.08
C ASN A 304 21.24 -4.60 8.63
N SER A 305 20.44 -3.96 7.79
CA SER A 305 20.35 -4.33 6.37
C SER A 305 20.23 -3.09 5.49
N ASN A 306 20.80 -3.18 4.29
CA ASN A 306 20.71 -2.14 3.30
C ASN A 306 20.27 -2.75 1.96
N ALA A 307 19.88 -1.87 1.03
CA ALA A 307 19.60 -2.28 -0.33
C ALA A 307 20.28 -1.34 -1.30
N TYR A 308 20.84 -1.91 -2.36
CA TYR A 308 21.53 -1.14 -3.39
C TYR A 308 21.07 -1.55 -4.78
N PRO A 309 21.03 -0.60 -5.75
CA PRO A 309 21.04 -0.98 -7.14
C PRO A 309 22.27 -1.85 -7.43
N SER A 310 22.09 -2.99 -8.10
CA SER A 310 23.18 -3.99 -8.23
C SER A 310 24.48 -3.44 -8.83
N GLY A 311 24.41 -2.36 -9.61
CA GLY A 311 25.62 -1.70 -10.15
C GLY A 311 26.36 -0.88 -9.10
N GLU A 312 25.62 -0.32 -8.14
CA GLU A 312 26.16 0.61 -7.13
C GLU A 312 26.96 -0.09 -6.02
N ILE A 313 26.85 -1.41 -5.87
CA ILE A 313 27.68 -2.15 -4.89
C ILE A 313 29.17 -1.91 -5.10
N LYS A 314 29.60 -1.69 -6.35
CA LYS A 314 30.99 -1.45 -6.73
C LYS A 314 31.50 -0.04 -6.38
N HIS A 315 30.57 0.88 -6.09
CA HIS A 315 30.88 2.30 -5.87
C HIS A 315 30.89 2.66 -4.38
N GLY A 316 31.49 1.79 -3.56
CA GLY A 316 31.71 1.99 -2.12
C GLY A 316 31.27 0.80 -1.26
N PRO A 317 30.01 0.36 -1.31
CA PRO A 317 29.52 -0.66 -0.39
C PRO A 317 30.27 -2.00 -0.41
N LEU A 318 30.87 -2.37 -1.54
CA LEU A 318 31.69 -3.58 -1.66
C LEU A 318 32.85 -3.63 -0.65
N ALA A 319 33.38 -2.48 -0.24
CA ALA A 319 34.45 -2.39 0.75
C ALA A 319 34.02 -2.84 2.16
N MET A 320 32.70 -2.94 2.41
CA MET A 320 32.15 -3.35 3.70
C MET A 320 31.85 -4.86 3.76
N ILE A 321 32.03 -5.60 2.68
CA ILE A 321 31.73 -7.03 2.62
C ILE A 321 32.83 -7.81 3.30
N ASP A 322 32.47 -8.56 4.32
CA ASP A 322 33.34 -9.43 5.12
C ASP A 322 32.61 -10.74 5.51
N GLU A 323 33.20 -11.52 6.39
CA GLU A 323 32.66 -12.78 6.87
C GLU A 323 31.36 -12.63 7.72
N LYS A 324 31.06 -11.40 8.17
CA LYS A 324 29.88 -11.09 9.01
C LYS A 324 28.79 -10.35 8.25
N ARG A 325 29.00 -10.05 6.98
CA ARG A 325 28.08 -9.33 6.13
C ARG A 325 27.66 -10.15 4.91
N GLY A 326 26.41 -10.58 4.88
CA GLY A 326 25.81 -11.31 3.77
C GLY A 326 25.36 -10.39 2.63
N VAL A 327 25.29 -10.94 1.41
CA VAL A 327 24.72 -10.28 0.24
C VAL A 327 23.74 -11.21 -0.46
#